data_c20e8817c58e454ed9fb21eceea1c666
#
_entry.id   c20e8817c58e454ed9fb21eceea1c666
#
_cell.length_a   1.000
_cell.length_b   1.000
_cell.length_c   1.000
_cell.angle_alpha   90.00
_cell.angle_beta   90.00
_cell.angle_gamma   90.00
#
_symmetry.space_group_name_H-M   'P 1'
#
loop_
_entity.id
_entity.type
_entity.pdbx_description
1 polymer ?
#
loop_
_entity_poly.entity_id
_entity_poly.type
_entity_poly.pdbx_seq_one_letter_code
_entity_poly.pdbx_strand_id
1 'polypeptide(L)'
;MTEHCILDRPEYLAHIFCPVPAARSPLPDNAEDVVITVAAGVRLGCRLYAVAPDSPTILYFHGNGEIVSDYDEIADDYRRQGINLFVATYRGYGWSDGTPTVTAMYSDALAISGFVTGWLAERKYGGPLVVMGRSLGSASAIEIALHHGQQYKGMILESGFADTLPLAAALGIRFDDSDIREEDCFNNGGKIADIKLPTLILHGARDQLISPYQAEKLQMQSGAKNKQFLLIPGADHNSLIAMAGVQYFQCIRKFIDDICGLNTWRQRRRKFKDNENNRD
;
A
#
# COMPACT_ATOMS: atom_id res chain seq x y z
N MET A 1 -1.29 27.94 3.34
CA MET A 1 -0.60 27.64 4.61
C MET A 1 -0.94 26.18 4.89
N THR A 2 0.04 25.30 4.80
CA THR A 2 -0.14 23.88 5.19
C THR A 2 -0.30 23.89 6.71
N GLU A 3 -1.53 23.70 7.18
CA GLU A 3 -1.75 23.41 8.60
C GLU A 3 -0.92 22.16 8.93
N HIS A 4 0.01 22.31 9.90
CA HIS A 4 0.76 21.18 10.39
C HIS A 4 -0.20 20.20 11.07
N CYS A 5 -0.14 18.94 10.68
CA CYS A 5 -0.89 17.89 11.36
C CYS A 5 -0.49 17.88 12.83
N ILE A 6 -1.44 17.77 13.75
CA ILE A 6 -1.15 17.72 15.19
C ILE A 6 -0.16 16.58 15.53
N LEU A 7 -0.19 15.52 14.74
CA LEU A 7 0.70 14.37 14.88
C LEU A 7 2.16 14.67 14.53
N ASP A 8 2.47 15.86 13.95
CA ASP A 8 3.85 16.29 13.64
C ASP A 8 4.61 16.83 14.86
N ARG A 9 3.97 16.87 16.03
CA ARG A 9 4.67 17.21 17.27
C ARG A 9 5.73 16.13 17.59
N PRO A 10 6.95 16.54 18.00
CA PRO A 10 8.07 15.60 18.24
C PRO A 10 7.73 14.45 19.18
N GLU A 11 6.94 14.71 20.21
CA GLU A 11 6.51 13.71 21.20
C GLU A 11 5.63 12.60 20.58
N TYR A 12 4.87 12.90 19.51
CA TYR A 12 4.05 11.92 18.82
C TYR A 12 4.82 11.22 17.71
N LEU A 13 5.66 11.95 16.96
CA LEU A 13 6.45 11.40 15.86
C LEU A 13 7.35 10.25 16.31
N ALA A 14 7.93 10.34 17.51
CA ALA A 14 8.78 9.29 18.09
C ALA A 14 8.06 7.95 18.30
N HIS A 15 6.74 7.95 18.39
CA HIS A 15 5.91 6.75 18.52
C HIS A 15 5.30 6.31 17.20
N ILE A 16 5.03 7.28 16.28
CA ILE A 16 4.38 7.02 14.99
C ILE A 16 5.38 6.42 14.01
N PHE A 17 6.62 6.90 13.98
CA PHE A 17 7.63 6.44 13.05
C PHE A 17 8.77 5.70 13.76
N CYS A 18 9.17 4.58 13.17
CA CYS A 18 10.33 3.80 13.57
C CYS A 18 11.28 3.71 12.36
N PRO A 19 11.97 4.81 12.00
CA PRO A 19 12.86 4.79 10.85
C PRO A 19 14.01 3.80 11.07
N VAL A 20 14.31 3.02 10.03
CA VAL A 20 15.39 2.03 10.00
C VAL A 20 16.36 2.44 8.89
N PRO A 21 17.36 3.28 9.17
CA PRO A 21 18.37 3.62 8.20
C PRO A 21 19.19 2.37 7.80
N ALA A 22 19.37 2.14 6.53
CA ALA A 22 20.16 1.02 6.01
C ALA A 22 20.89 1.40 4.73
N ALA A 23 22.03 0.79 4.48
CA ALA A 23 22.69 0.88 3.18
C ALA A 23 21.89 0.15 2.11
N ARG A 24 22.11 0.48 0.84
CA ARG A 24 21.54 -0.28 -0.27
C ARG A 24 21.96 -1.73 -0.20
N SER A 25 21.01 -2.65 -0.22
CA SER A 25 21.28 -4.07 -0.39
C SER A 25 21.63 -4.38 -1.85
N PRO A 26 22.31 -5.50 -2.13
CA PRO A 26 22.42 -6.02 -3.48
C PRO A 26 21.05 -6.16 -4.13
N LEU A 27 20.96 -5.87 -5.43
CA LEU A 27 19.72 -6.00 -6.17
C LEU A 27 19.42 -7.48 -6.46
N PRO A 28 18.22 -7.96 -6.14
CA PRO A 28 17.73 -9.22 -6.67
C PRO A 28 17.61 -9.20 -8.21
N ASP A 29 17.55 -10.38 -8.82
CA ASP A 29 17.23 -10.48 -10.24
C ASP A 29 15.90 -9.80 -10.56
N ASN A 30 15.86 -9.05 -11.68
CA ASN A 30 14.68 -8.28 -12.12
C ASN A 30 14.24 -7.16 -11.18
N ALA A 31 15.11 -6.70 -10.28
CA ALA A 31 14.88 -5.52 -9.45
C ALA A 31 15.65 -4.30 -9.96
N GLU A 32 15.11 -3.12 -9.73
CA GLU A 32 15.72 -1.82 -10.04
C GLU A 32 15.49 -0.85 -8.90
N ASP A 33 16.58 -0.24 -8.38
CA ASP A 33 16.44 0.86 -7.42
C ASP A 33 16.03 2.14 -8.14
N VAL A 34 14.99 2.77 -7.65
CA VAL A 34 14.43 4.02 -8.18
C VAL A 34 14.52 5.11 -7.12
N VAL A 35 15.30 6.14 -7.41
CA VAL A 35 15.46 7.28 -6.50
C VAL A 35 14.49 8.37 -6.91
N ILE A 36 13.61 8.77 -5.99
CA ILE A 36 12.59 9.78 -6.22
C ILE A 36 12.90 11.02 -5.38
N THR A 37 13.06 12.18 -6.03
CA THR A 37 13.18 13.46 -5.34
C THR A 37 11.78 13.96 -4.99
N VAL A 38 11.44 14.01 -3.71
CA VAL A 38 10.11 14.40 -3.21
C VAL A 38 10.06 15.84 -2.73
N ALA A 39 11.23 16.40 -2.37
CA ALA A 39 11.40 17.82 -1.99
C ALA A 39 12.84 18.25 -2.27
N ALA A 40 13.11 19.55 -2.14
CA ALA A 40 14.48 20.08 -2.29
C ALA A 40 15.43 19.39 -1.31
N GLY A 41 16.44 18.67 -1.83
CA GLY A 41 17.42 17.94 -1.04
C GLY A 41 16.92 16.67 -0.37
N VAL A 42 15.71 16.18 -0.68
CA VAL A 42 15.14 14.96 -0.09
C VAL A 42 14.85 13.95 -1.18
N ARG A 43 15.55 12.83 -1.14
CA ARG A 43 15.43 11.69 -2.07
C ARG A 43 15.01 10.45 -1.31
N LEU A 44 14.06 9.73 -1.86
CA LEU A 44 13.58 8.45 -1.32
C LEU A 44 14.07 7.30 -2.18
N GLY A 45 14.55 6.25 -1.54
CA GLY A 45 15.11 5.06 -2.16
C GLY A 45 14.07 3.96 -2.33
N CYS A 46 13.34 3.97 -3.43
CA CYS A 46 12.33 2.98 -3.78
C CYS A 46 12.93 1.81 -4.60
N ARG A 47 12.16 0.72 -4.80
CA ARG A 47 12.57 -0.43 -5.61
C ARG A 47 11.41 -0.98 -6.42
N LEU A 48 11.65 -1.20 -7.73
CA LEU A 48 10.77 -1.95 -8.61
C LEU A 48 11.27 -3.39 -8.73
N TYR A 49 10.36 -4.35 -8.56
CA TYR A 49 10.53 -5.76 -8.92
C TYR A 49 9.66 -6.03 -10.15
N ALA A 50 10.31 -6.18 -11.31
CA ALA A 50 9.61 -6.24 -12.58
C ALA A 50 9.30 -7.67 -13.02
N VAL A 51 8.16 -7.85 -13.68
CA VAL A 51 7.78 -9.08 -14.40
C VAL A 51 7.72 -8.81 -15.89
N ALA A 52 6.81 -7.95 -16.31
CA ALA A 52 6.64 -7.55 -17.70
C ALA A 52 5.92 -6.20 -17.79
N PRO A 53 6.12 -5.43 -18.88
CA PRO A 53 5.47 -4.14 -19.05
C PRO A 53 3.94 -4.18 -19.05
N ASP A 54 3.33 -5.26 -19.55
CA ASP A 54 1.86 -5.42 -19.58
C ASP A 54 1.28 -6.04 -18.30
N SER A 55 2.13 -6.44 -17.36
CA SER A 55 1.69 -6.96 -16.06
C SER A 55 1.11 -5.83 -15.19
N PRO A 56 0.13 -6.13 -14.34
CA PRO A 56 -0.32 -5.18 -13.32
C PRO A 56 0.85 -4.72 -12.47
N THR A 57 0.84 -3.45 -12.09
CA THR A 57 1.83 -2.89 -11.16
C THR A 57 1.13 -2.48 -9.87
N ILE A 58 1.67 -2.92 -8.74
CA ILE A 58 1.27 -2.44 -7.41
C ILE A 58 2.27 -1.38 -6.96
N LEU A 59 1.81 -0.15 -6.71
CA LEU A 59 2.55 0.83 -5.93
C LEU A 59 2.28 0.55 -4.45
N TYR A 60 3.29 0.04 -3.77
CA TYR A 60 3.20 -0.50 -2.42
C TYR A 60 3.89 0.40 -1.40
N PHE A 61 3.19 0.74 -0.31
CA PHE A 61 3.72 1.44 0.85
C PHE A 61 3.82 0.49 2.03
N HIS A 62 5.03 0.28 2.51
CA HIS A 62 5.34 -0.67 3.57
C HIS A 62 4.87 -0.21 4.97
N GLY A 63 4.88 -1.12 5.93
CA GLY A 63 4.56 -0.85 7.32
C GLY A 63 5.67 -0.09 8.05
N ASN A 64 5.36 0.35 9.26
CA ASN A 64 6.32 1.01 10.13
C ASN A 64 7.46 0.05 10.54
N GLY A 65 8.69 0.53 10.54
CA GLY A 65 9.88 -0.27 10.87
C GLY A 65 10.36 -1.21 9.76
N GLU A 66 9.69 -1.24 8.59
CA GLU A 66 10.10 -2.01 7.42
C GLU A 66 10.91 -1.13 6.47
N ILE A 67 11.70 -1.76 5.60
CA ILE A 67 12.45 -1.11 4.52
C ILE A 67 12.25 -1.84 3.19
N VAL A 68 12.63 -1.20 2.11
CA VAL A 68 12.43 -1.74 0.75
C VAL A 68 13.03 -3.13 0.56
N SER A 69 14.22 -3.40 1.14
CA SER A 69 14.90 -4.70 1.01
C SER A 69 14.21 -5.85 1.75
N ASP A 70 13.32 -5.58 2.69
CA ASP A 70 12.54 -6.65 3.36
C ASP A 70 11.58 -7.33 2.39
N TYR A 71 11.36 -6.73 1.23
CA TYR A 71 10.50 -7.24 0.17
C TYR A 71 11.24 -8.05 -0.90
N ASP A 72 12.56 -8.19 -0.80
CA ASP A 72 13.37 -8.89 -1.81
C ASP A 72 12.91 -10.34 -2.03
N GLU A 73 12.56 -11.07 -0.96
CA GLU A 73 12.04 -12.44 -1.06
C GLU A 73 10.53 -12.46 -1.37
N ILE A 74 9.75 -11.55 -0.75
CA ILE A 74 8.29 -11.48 -0.91
C ILE A 74 7.92 -11.10 -2.36
N ALA A 75 8.73 -10.28 -3.02
CA ALA A 75 8.51 -9.87 -4.41
C ALA A 75 8.45 -11.05 -5.39
N ASP A 76 9.14 -12.16 -5.09
CA ASP A 76 9.08 -13.37 -5.90
C ASP A 76 7.68 -13.99 -5.92
N ASP A 77 6.94 -13.92 -4.82
CA ASP A 77 5.57 -14.42 -4.77
C ASP A 77 4.61 -13.54 -5.57
N TYR A 78 4.78 -12.21 -5.55
CA TYR A 78 4.07 -11.31 -6.46
C TYR A 78 4.42 -11.61 -7.93
N ARG A 79 5.71 -11.85 -8.22
CA ARG A 79 6.20 -12.21 -9.56
C ARG A 79 5.56 -13.50 -10.07
N ARG A 80 5.42 -14.52 -9.22
CA ARG A 80 4.71 -15.79 -9.57
C ARG A 80 3.24 -15.57 -9.93
N GLN A 81 2.63 -14.49 -9.43
CA GLN A 81 1.27 -14.08 -9.83
C GLN A 81 1.27 -13.14 -11.07
N GLY A 82 2.42 -12.87 -11.67
CA GLY A 82 2.53 -11.96 -12.80
C GLY A 82 2.24 -10.51 -12.44
N ILE A 83 2.68 -10.06 -11.26
CA ILE A 83 2.48 -8.69 -10.73
C ILE A 83 3.83 -8.02 -10.57
N ASN A 84 4.01 -6.84 -11.18
CA ASN A 84 5.12 -5.95 -10.87
C ASN A 84 4.88 -5.33 -9.49
N LEU A 85 5.90 -5.30 -8.63
CA LEU A 85 5.82 -4.68 -7.31
C LEU A 85 6.75 -3.47 -7.25
N PHE A 86 6.20 -2.27 -7.07
CA PHE A 86 6.96 -1.05 -6.84
C PHE A 86 6.86 -0.68 -5.37
N VAL A 87 7.90 -0.96 -4.59
CA VAL A 87 7.94 -0.65 -3.16
C VAL A 87 8.45 0.76 -2.95
N ALA A 88 7.56 1.60 -2.45
CA ALA A 88 7.83 2.97 -2.00
C ALA A 88 8.19 2.98 -0.52
N THR A 89 8.88 4.03 -0.07
CA THR A 89 9.36 4.18 1.28
C THR A 89 9.16 5.59 1.82
N TYR A 90 9.66 5.85 3.02
CA TYR A 90 9.52 7.14 3.71
C TYR A 90 10.89 7.76 3.98
N ARG A 91 10.88 9.05 4.37
CA ARG A 91 12.08 9.75 4.83
C ARG A 91 12.73 9.01 5.99
N GLY A 92 14.05 8.83 5.96
CA GLY A 92 14.81 8.17 7.02
C GLY A 92 14.73 6.65 7.05
N TYR A 93 13.99 6.01 6.13
CA TYR A 93 13.92 4.55 6.01
C TYR A 93 14.83 4.06 4.89
N GLY A 94 15.51 2.92 5.12
CA GLY A 94 16.49 2.40 4.17
C GLY A 94 17.56 3.43 3.87
N TRP A 95 17.80 3.68 2.60
CA TRP A 95 18.78 4.69 2.13
C TRP A 95 18.14 6.03 1.74
N SER A 96 16.96 6.33 2.29
CA SER A 96 16.24 7.58 2.03
C SER A 96 16.77 8.75 2.88
N ASP A 97 16.75 9.95 2.32
CA ASP A 97 17.13 11.17 3.02
C ASP A 97 16.00 11.64 3.97
N GLY A 98 16.33 12.55 4.87
CA GLY A 98 15.39 13.34 5.69
C GLY A 98 14.85 12.61 6.92
N THR A 99 13.87 13.26 7.56
CA THR A 99 13.19 12.77 8.77
C THR A 99 11.69 12.69 8.49
N PRO A 100 11.00 11.61 8.87
CA PRO A 100 9.59 11.47 8.60
C PRO A 100 8.74 12.35 9.49
N THR A 101 7.67 12.90 8.93
CA THR A 101 6.54 13.52 9.62
C THR A 101 5.26 13.06 8.93
N VAL A 102 4.10 13.18 9.58
CA VAL A 102 2.82 12.80 8.95
C VAL A 102 2.51 13.68 7.75
N THR A 103 2.74 15.00 7.87
CA THR A 103 2.58 15.93 6.74
C THR A 103 3.52 15.57 5.59
N ALA A 104 4.81 15.27 5.89
CA ALA A 104 5.76 14.85 4.86
C ALA A 104 5.37 13.52 4.22
N MET A 105 4.91 12.54 5.01
CA MET A 105 4.47 11.24 4.49
C MET A 105 3.36 11.38 3.45
N TYR A 106 2.39 12.25 3.68
CA TYR A 106 1.32 12.52 2.72
C TYR A 106 1.82 13.24 1.46
N SER A 107 2.58 14.33 1.63
CA SER A 107 3.10 15.07 0.48
C SER A 107 4.04 14.23 -0.37
N ASP A 108 4.88 13.41 0.28
CA ASP A 108 5.79 12.49 -0.40
C ASP A 108 5.02 11.37 -1.12
N ALA A 109 3.96 10.82 -0.52
CA ALA A 109 3.13 9.80 -1.15
C ALA A 109 2.50 10.32 -2.46
N LEU A 110 2.00 11.56 -2.47
CA LEU A 110 1.46 12.18 -3.68
C LEU A 110 2.57 12.47 -4.72
N ALA A 111 3.74 12.92 -4.29
CA ALA A 111 4.89 13.13 -5.18
C ALA A 111 5.37 11.81 -5.80
N ILE A 112 5.47 10.73 -4.99
CA ILE A 112 5.80 9.38 -5.46
C ILE A 112 4.77 8.90 -6.48
N SER A 113 3.47 9.06 -6.18
CA SER A 113 2.39 8.66 -7.09
C SER A 113 2.50 9.34 -8.46
N GLY A 114 2.73 10.67 -8.46
CA GLY A 114 2.92 11.44 -9.69
C GLY A 114 4.17 11.01 -10.47
N PHE A 115 5.28 10.80 -9.78
CA PHE A 115 6.52 10.33 -10.38
C PHE A 115 6.34 8.93 -10.99
N VAL A 116 5.82 7.97 -10.23
CA VAL A 116 5.70 6.57 -10.65
C VAL A 116 4.81 6.43 -11.87
N THR A 117 3.69 7.14 -11.94
CA THR A 117 2.80 7.12 -13.13
C THR A 117 3.50 7.61 -14.38
N GLY A 118 4.23 8.71 -14.31
CA GLY A 118 5.02 9.24 -15.43
C GLY A 118 6.17 8.30 -15.82
N TRP A 119 6.92 7.83 -14.83
CA TRP A 119 8.06 6.95 -15.02
C TRP A 119 7.69 5.60 -15.65
N LEU A 120 6.55 5.00 -15.23
CA LEU A 120 6.02 3.78 -15.83
C LEU A 120 5.60 4.02 -17.29
N ALA A 121 4.93 5.15 -17.57
CA ALA A 121 4.49 5.49 -18.93
C ALA A 121 5.68 5.70 -19.88
N GLU A 122 6.72 6.42 -19.46
CA GLU A 122 7.95 6.63 -20.23
C GLU A 122 8.64 5.30 -20.57
N ARG A 123 8.61 4.33 -19.66
CA ARG A 123 9.18 2.98 -19.83
C ARG A 123 8.23 1.98 -20.47
N LYS A 124 7.07 2.46 -20.95
CA LYS A 124 6.06 1.65 -21.65
C LYS A 124 5.45 0.54 -20.80
N TYR A 125 5.35 0.74 -19.48
CA TYR A 125 4.55 -0.12 -18.64
C TYR A 125 3.08 0.24 -18.83
N GLY A 126 2.33 -0.62 -19.53
CA GLY A 126 0.93 -0.40 -19.91
C GLY A 126 -0.07 -1.19 -19.07
N GLY A 127 0.40 -2.01 -18.13
CA GLY A 127 -0.46 -2.77 -17.23
C GLY A 127 -1.25 -1.89 -16.26
N PRO A 128 -2.34 -2.40 -15.66
CA PRO A 128 -3.14 -1.66 -14.70
C PRO A 128 -2.33 -1.34 -13.44
N LEU A 129 -2.49 -0.10 -12.94
CA LEU A 129 -1.85 0.36 -11.72
C LEU A 129 -2.82 0.25 -10.54
N VAL A 130 -2.35 -0.30 -9.42
CA VAL A 130 -3.07 -0.46 -8.16
C VAL A 130 -2.22 0.13 -7.04
N VAL A 131 -2.83 0.85 -6.10
CA VAL A 131 -2.14 1.32 -4.90
C VAL A 131 -2.40 0.35 -3.75
N MET A 132 -1.36 0.05 -2.98
CA MET A 132 -1.45 -0.82 -1.80
C MET A 132 -0.69 -0.21 -0.63
N GLY A 133 -1.25 -0.36 0.57
CA GLY A 133 -0.58 0.05 1.78
C GLY A 133 -0.80 -0.92 2.92
N ARG A 134 0.29 -1.22 3.66
CA ARG A 134 0.29 -2.08 4.82
C ARG A 134 0.46 -1.26 6.10
N SER A 135 -0.38 -1.51 7.12
CA SER A 135 -0.28 -0.86 8.43
C SER A 135 -0.20 0.67 8.29
N LEU A 136 0.88 1.32 8.70
CA LEU A 136 1.13 2.75 8.47
C LEU A 136 0.95 3.15 7.00
N GLY A 137 1.42 2.32 6.07
CA GLY A 137 1.31 2.55 4.62
C GLY A 137 -0.13 2.64 4.12
N SER A 138 -1.10 2.11 4.86
CA SER A 138 -2.52 2.26 4.50
C SER A 138 -2.95 3.73 4.44
N ALA A 139 -2.38 4.60 5.28
CA ALA A 139 -2.65 6.03 5.25
C ALA A 139 -2.13 6.68 3.96
N SER A 140 -0.92 6.31 3.49
CA SER A 140 -0.39 6.77 2.20
C SER A 140 -1.24 6.30 1.01
N ALA A 141 -1.67 5.03 1.03
CA ALA A 141 -2.52 4.48 -0.03
C ALA A 141 -3.89 5.17 -0.10
N ILE A 142 -4.50 5.46 1.05
CA ILE A 142 -5.77 6.19 1.16
C ILE A 142 -5.60 7.63 0.66
N GLU A 143 -4.52 8.33 1.03
CA GLU A 143 -4.23 9.68 0.57
C GLU A 143 -4.09 9.75 -0.96
N ILE A 144 -3.34 8.81 -1.55
CA ILE A 144 -3.21 8.69 -3.00
C ILE A 144 -4.56 8.39 -3.66
N ALA A 145 -5.34 7.47 -3.10
CA ALA A 145 -6.64 7.12 -3.67
C ALA A 145 -7.63 8.28 -3.64
N LEU A 146 -7.54 9.15 -2.62
CA LEU A 146 -8.36 10.35 -2.50
C LEU A 146 -8.00 11.40 -3.55
N HIS A 147 -6.72 11.67 -3.76
CA HIS A 147 -6.25 12.77 -4.60
C HIS A 147 -5.90 12.35 -6.03
N HIS A 148 -5.37 11.15 -6.22
CA HIS A 148 -4.91 10.62 -7.51
C HIS A 148 -5.68 9.37 -7.96
N GLY A 149 -6.83 9.07 -7.36
CA GLY A 149 -7.58 7.83 -7.58
C GLY A 149 -7.90 7.53 -9.06
N GLN A 150 -8.04 8.54 -9.91
CA GLN A 150 -8.28 8.36 -11.35
C GLN A 150 -7.13 7.67 -12.10
N GLN A 151 -5.93 7.66 -11.54
CA GLN A 151 -4.75 7.01 -12.12
C GLN A 151 -4.69 5.51 -11.81
N TYR A 152 -5.48 5.06 -10.84
CA TYR A 152 -5.46 3.70 -10.30
C TYR A 152 -6.72 2.92 -10.67
N LYS A 153 -6.60 1.61 -10.79
CA LYS A 153 -7.73 0.70 -11.02
C LYS A 153 -8.34 0.19 -9.73
N GLY A 154 -7.59 0.17 -8.64
CA GLY A 154 -8.03 -0.28 -7.33
C GLY A 154 -7.08 0.11 -6.22
N MET A 155 -7.53 -0.08 -4.99
CA MET A 155 -6.77 0.11 -3.76
C MET A 155 -6.79 -1.16 -2.92
N ILE A 156 -5.65 -1.50 -2.29
CA ILE A 156 -5.53 -2.64 -1.38
C ILE A 156 -5.02 -2.12 -0.04
N LEU A 157 -5.71 -2.46 1.03
CA LEU A 157 -5.33 -2.11 2.41
C LEU A 157 -5.07 -3.39 3.19
N GLU A 158 -3.84 -3.55 3.68
CA GLU A 158 -3.43 -4.66 4.51
C GLU A 158 -3.18 -4.20 5.94
N SER A 159 -3.81 -4.84 6.91
CA SER A 159 -3.69 -4.49 8.34
C SER A 159 -3.83 -2.98 8.60
N GLY A 160 -4.74 -2.32 7.83
CA GLY A 160 -4.95 -0.88 7.88
C GLY A 160 -5.85 -0.46 9.05
N PHE A 161 -5.84 0.83 9.35
CA PHE A 161 -6.64 1.44 10.42
C PHE A 161 -7.56 2.54 9.90
N ALA A 162 -8.77 2.61 10.46
CA ALA A 162 -9.74 3.69 10.20
C ALA A 162 -9.48 4.88 11.12
N ASP A 163 -9.30 4.58 12.41
CA ASP A 163 -9.14 5.58 13.47
C ASP A 163 -7.72 5.64 13.98
N THR A 164 -7.23 6.84 14.17
CA THR A 164 -5.91 7.13 14.73
C THR A 164 -5.87 6.99 16.24
N LEU A 165 -6.90 7.46 16.94
CA LEU A 165 -6.89 7.52 18.41
C LEU A 165 -6.73 6.14 19.08
N PRO A 166 -7.45 5.08 18.65
CA PRO A 166 -7.21 3.73 19.18
C PRO A 166 -5.80 3.20 18.88
N LEU A 167 -5.27 3.46 17.68
CA LEU A 167 -3.90 3.07 17.32
C LEU A 167 -2.88 3.82 18.16
N ALA A 168 -3.04 5.13 18.32
CA ALA A 168 -2.19 5.96 19.16
C ALA A 168 -2.15 5.44 20.61
N ALA A 169 -3.31 5.09 21.18
CA ALA A 169 -3.39 4.49 22.51
C ALA A 169 -2.65 3.14 22.59
N ALA A 170 -2.76 2.29 21.56
CA ALA A 170 -2.04 1.01 21.48
C ALA A 170 -0.51 1.22 21.39
N LEU A 171 -0.06 2.31 20.76
CA LEU A 171 1.34 2.71 20.67
C LEU A 171 1.84 3.47 21.93
N GLY A 172 0.99 3.65 22.94
CA GLY A 172 1.34 4.35 24.17
C GLY A 172 1.34 5.89 24.05
N ILE A 173 0.82 6.43 22.94
CA ILE A 173 0.67 7.87 22.75
C ILE A 173 -0.48 8.35 23.64
N ARG A 174 -0.21 9.36 24.47
CA ARG A 174 -1.22 10.10 25.23
C ARG A 174 -1.28 11.51 24.69
N PHE A 175 -2.45 11.89 24.20
CA PHE A 175 -2.66 13.26 23.77
C PHE A 175 -2.90 14.15 25.01
N ASP A 176 -2.18 15.26 25.09
CA ASP A 176 -2.32 16.23 26.19
C ASP A 176 -3.60 17.06 26.07
N ASP A 177 -4.19 17.10 24.89
CA ASP A 177 -5.38 17.85 24.58
C ASP A 177 -6.58 16.90 24.47
N SER A 178 -7.57 17.10 25.35
CA SER A 178 -8.80 16.29 25.36
C SER A 178 -9.71 16.53 24.16
N ASP A 179 -9.46 17.60 23.39
CA ASP A 179 -10.30 18.02 22.28
C ASP A 179 -9.79 17.51 20.93
N ILE A 180 -8.69 16.71 20.89
CA ILE A 180 -8.17 16.08 19.67
C ILE A 180 -9.19 15.10 19.12
N ARG A 181 -9.52 15.25 17.83
CA ARG A 181 -10.44 14.41 17.10
C ARG A 181 -9.75 13.68 15.95
N GLU A 182 -10.40 12.66 15.39
CA GLU A 182 -9.87 11.91 14.25
C GLU A 182 -9.56 12.81 13.04
N GLU A 183 -10.33 13.89 12.83
CA GLU A 183 -10.13 14.86 11.75
C GLU A 183 -8.80 15.61 11.86
N ASP A 184 -8.27 15.74 13.08
CA ASP A 184 -6.99 16.41 13.36
C ASP A 184 -5.79 15.47 13.16
N CYS A 185 -6.06 14.17 12.92
CA CYS A 185 -5.09 13.08 12.82
C CYS A 185 -5.00 12.51 11.39
N PHE A 186 -4.79 11.19 11.26
CA PHE A 186 -4.76 10.52 9.94
C PHE A 186 -6.11 10.56 9.22
N ASN A 187 -7.20 10.44 9.97
CA ASN A 187 -8.57 10.50 9.46
C ASN A 187 -8.85 9.54 8.29
N ASN A 188 -8.29 8.35 8.34
CA ASN A 188 -8.42 7.37 7.26
C ASN A 188 -9.89 6.98 7.03
N GLY A 189 -10.67 6.83 8.12
CA GLY A 189 -12.09 6.52 8.06
C GLY A 189 -12.92 7.62 7.38
N GLY A 190 -12.61 8.89 7.65
CA GLY A 190 -13.25 10.01 6.96
C GLY A 190 -12.87 10.06 5.48
N LYS A 191 -11.58 9.96 5.17
CA LYS A 191 -11.05 10.01 3.80
C LYS A 191 -11.60 8.89 2.91
N ILE A 192 -11.69 7.66 3.41
CA ILE A 192 -12.13 6.51 2.61
C ILE A 192 -13.59 6.62 2.16
N ALA A 193 -14.41 7.43 2.84
CA ALA A 193 -15.81 7.65 2.49
C ALA A 193 -15.97 8.34 1.12
N ASP A 194 -15.01 9.18 0.75
CA ASP A 194 -14.99 9.89 -0.53
C ASP A 194 -14.35 9.11 -1.65
N ILE A 195 -13.63 8.02 -1.34
CA ILE A 195 -12.95 7.18 -2.32
C ILE A 195 -13.94 6.22 -2.98
N LYS A 196 -14.04 6.28 -4.32
CA LYS A 196 -14.91 5.40 -5.13
C LYS A 196 -14.14 4.27 -5.81
N LEU A 197 -12.85 4.21 -5.61
CA LEU A 197 -11.96 3.21 -6.18
C LEU A 197 -12.28 1.81 -5.64
N PRO A 198 -12.39 0.77 -6.48
CA PRO A 198 -12.52 -0.60 -6.01
C PRO A 198 -11.49 -0.91 -4.92
N THR A 199 -11.93 -1.49 -3.81
CA THR A 199 -11.09 -1.65 -2.62
C THR A 199 -11.09 -3.10 -2.13
N LEU A 200 -9.90 -3.65 -1.89
CA LEU A 200 -9.68 -4.91 -1.17
C LEU A 200 -9.05 -4.60 0.19
N ILE A 201 -9.64 -5.14 1.25
CA ILE A 201 -9.12 -5.03 2.62
C ILE A 201 -8.73 -6.43 3.09
N LEU A 202 -7.48 -6.59 3.54
CA LEU A 202 -6.91 -7.81 4.09
C LEU A 202 -6.53 -7.55 5.55
N HIS A 203 -6.95 -8.44 6.48
CA HIS A 203 -6.66 -8.23 7.89
C HIS A 203 -6.51 -9.55 8.64
N GLY A 204 -5.68 -9.56 9.70
CA GLY A 204 -5.49 -10.72 10.56
C GLY A 204 -6.59 -10.81 11.62
N ALA A 205 -7.20 -11.99 11.77
CA ALA A 205 -8.28 -12.21 12.75
C ALA A 205 -7.82 -12.09 14.22
N ARG A 206 -6.50 -12.15 14.47
CA ARG A 206 -5.89 -12.03 15.80
C ARG A 206 -4.97 -10.83 15.92
N ASP A 207 -5.14 -9.83 15.06
CA ASP A 207 -4.37 -8.59 15.13
C ASP A 207 -4.69 -7.84 16.43
N GLN A 208 -3.69 -7.74 17.31
CA GLN A 208 -3.80 -7.06 18.62
C GLN A 208 -3.25 -5.63 18.57
N LEU A 209 -2.50 -5.26 17.54
CA LEU A 209 -1.99 -3.91 17.37
C LEU A 209 -3.06 -3.02 16.71
N ILE A 210 -3.62 -3.49 15.61
CA ILE A 210 -4.73 -2.84 14.91
C ILE A 210 -5.89 -3.84 14.90
N SER A 211 -6.84 -3.62 15.80
CA SER A 211 -7.99 -4.53 15.95
C SER A 211 -8.70 -4.77 14.61
N PRO A 212 -9.15 -6.00 14.31
CA PRO A 212 -9.95 -6.31 13.11
C PRO A 212 -11.16 -5.39 12.91
N TYR A 213 -11.69 -4.83 14.00
CA TYR A 213 -12.75 -3.81 13.95
C TYR A 213 -12.36 -2.58 13.12
N GLN A 214 -11.06 -2.23 13.08
CA GLN A 214 -10.58 -1.11 12.27
C GLN A 214 -10.73 -1.40 10.75
N ALA A 215 -10.48 -2.62 10.34
CA ALA A 215 -10.68 -3.06 8.96
C ALA A 215 -12.18 -3.13 8.59
N GLU A 216 -13.02 -3.64 9.50
CA GLU A 216 -14.48 -3.62 9.35
C GLU A 216 -14.99 -2.19 9.19
N LYS A 217 -14.48 -1.26 10.00
CA LYS A 217 -14.84 0.16 9.93
C LYS A 217 -14.42 0.79 8.59
N LEU A 218 -13.19 0.50 8.11
CA LEU A 218 -12.77 0.93 6.76
C LEU A 218 -13.70 0.40 5.68
N GLN A 219 -14.12 -0.88 5.76
CA GLN A 219 -15.07 -1.45 4.82
C GLN A 219 -16.44 -0.77 4.89
N MET A 220 -16.94 -0.55 6.08
CA MET A 220 -18.25 0.08 6.29
C MET A 220 -18.27 1.52 5.76
N GLN A 221 -17.24 2.30 6.05
CA GLN A 221 -17.15 3.71 5.67
C GLN A 221 -16.74 3.90 4.20
N SER A 222 -16.09 2.92 3.56
CA SER A 222 -15.64 3.05 2.18
C SER A 222 -16.77 3.44 1.23
N GLY A 223 -16.53 4.50 0.45
CA GLY A 223 -17.42 4.96 -0.61
C GLY A 223 -17.39 4.10 -1.89
N ALA A 224 -16.53 3.09 -1.95
CA ALA A 224 -16.42 2.18 -3.08
C ALA A 224 -17.67 1.30 -3.23
N LYS A 225 -18.18 1.17 -4.47
CA LYS A 225 -19.28 0.21 -4.77
C LYS A 225 -18.77 -1.24 -4.79
N ASN A 226 -17.55 -1.45 -5.29
CA ASN A 226 -16.87 -2.76 -5.28
C ASN A 226 -15.86 -2.76 -4.15
N LYS A 227 -16.20 -3.40 -3.05
CA LYS A 227 -15.35 -3.54 -1.88
C LYS A 227 -15.37 -4.97 -1.38
N GLN A 228 -14.19 -5.53 -1.18
CA GLN A 228 -13.97 -6.88 -0.69
C GLN A 228 -13.22 -6.82 0.64
N PHE A 229 -13.57 -7.70 1.56
CA PHE A 229 -12.91 -7.83 2.86
C PHE A 229 -12.57 -9.30 3.10
N LEU A 230 -11.32 -9.57 3.40
CA LEU A 230 -10.83 -10.89 3.75
C LEU A 230 -10.18 -10.85 5.13
N LEU A 231 -10.79 -11.50 6.07
CA LEU A 231 -10.24 -11.75 7.39
C LEU A 231 -9.50 -13.08 7.37
N ILE A 232 -8.18 -13.06 7.68
CA ILE A 232 -7.32 -14.25 7.65
C ILE A 232 -7.32 -14.92 9.03
N PRO A 233 -7.92 -16.13 9.15
CA PRO A 233 -8.01 -16.83 10.42
C PRO A 233 -6.62 -17.12 11.01
N GLY A 234 -6.46 -16.86 12.30
CA GLY A 234 -5.24 -17.15 13.04
C GLY A 234 -4.11 -16.13 12.85
N ALA A 235 -4.16 -15.30 11.82
CA ALA A 235 -3.12 -14.30 11.56
C ALA A 235 -3.20 -13.13 12.57
N ASP A 236 -2.05 -12.67 13.01
CA ASP A 236 -1.84 -11.43 13.72
C ASP A 236 -1.38 -10.30 12.76
N HIS A 237 -0.89 -9.18 13.31
CA HIS A 237 -0.48 -8.00 12.54
C HIS A 237 0.63 -8.28 11.51
N ASN A 238 1.51 -9.22 11.78
CA ASN A 238 2.72 -9.49 10.99
C ASN A 238 2.70 -10.84 10.27
N SER A 239 1.68 -11.67 10.46
CA SER A 239 1.69 -13.05 9.99
C SER A 239 0.68 -13.36 8.88
N LEU A 240 0.11 -12.33 8.21
CA LEU A 240 -0.89 -12.55 7.15
C LEU A 240 -0.36 -13.45 6.04
N ILE A 241 0.81 -13.13 5.51
CA ILE A 241 1.46 -13.91 4.43
C ILE A 241 1.80 -15.32 4.92
N ALA A 242 2.38 -15.44 6.12
CA ALA A 242 2.76 -16.74 6.68
C ALA A 242 1.54 -17.66 6.90
N MET A 243 0.41 -17.11 7.35
CA MET A 243 -0.81 -17.87 7.62
C MET A 243 -1.61 -18.19 6.36
N ALA A 244 -1.69 -17.28 5.40
CA ALA A 244 -2.46 -17.48 4.17
C ALA A 244 -1.62 -18.10 3.04
N GLY A 245 -0.30 -18.04 3.12
CA GLY A 245 0.61 -18.58 2.12
C GLY A 245 0.29 -18.05 0.71
N VAL A 246 0.33 -18.93 -0.28
CA VAL A 246 0.07 -18.58 -1.68
C VAL A 246 -1.33 -17.96 -1.90
N GLN A 247 -2.31 -18.28 -1.04
CA GLN A 247 -3.68 -17.77 -1.17
C GLN A 247 -3.75 -16.26 -0.97
N TYR A 248 -2.85 -15.67 -0.18
CA TYR A 248 -2.71 -14.23 -0.03
C TYR A 248 -2.48 -13.55 -1.39
N PHE A 249 -1.47 -14.00 -2.13
CA PHE A 249 -1.11 -13.44 -3.43
C PHE A 249 -2.16 -13.74 -4.51
N GLN A 250 -2.76 -14.93 -4.48
CA GLN A 250 -3.84 -15.31 -5.39
C GLN A 250 -5.10 -14.46 -5.17
N CYS A 251 -5.42 -14.09 -3.94
CA CYS A 251 -6.52 -13.19 -3.63
C CYS A 251 -6.28 -11.78 -4.22
N ILE A 252 -5.08 -11.25 -4.06
CA ILE A 252 -4.67 -9.97 -4.65
C ILE A 252 -4.75 -10.04 -6.18
N ARG A 253 -4.20 -11.09 -6.79
CA ARG A 253 -4.26 -11.27 -8.25
C ARG A 253 -5.70 -11.37 -8.74
N LYS A 254 -6.53 -12.15 -8.07
CA LYS A 254 -7.95 -12.28 -8.41
C LYS A 254 -8.68 -10.96 -8.33
N PHE A 255 -8.45 -10.17 -7.26
CA PHE A 255 -9.03 -8.82 -7.14
C PHE A 255 -8.65 -7.94 -8.32
N ILE A 256 -7.36 -7.89 -8.69
CA ILE A 256 -6.88 -7.11 -9.83
C ILE A 256 -7.55 -7.57 -11.14
N ASP A 257 -7.61 -8.86 -11.37
CA ASP A 257 -8.25 -9.44 -12.55
C ASP A 257 -9.75 -9.09 -12.63
N ASP A 258 -10.45 -9.14 -11.50
CA ASP A 258 -11.88 -8.84 -11.42
C ASP A 258 -12.17 -7.36 -11.72
N ILE A 259 -11.41 -6.44 -11.14
CA ILE A 259 -11.60 -4.99 -11.36
C ILE A 259 -11.16 -4.51 -12.74
N CYS A 260 -10.23 -5.23 -13.37
CA CYS A 260 -9.75 -4.92 -14.72
C CYS A 260 -10.51 -5.69 -15.81
N GLY A 261 -11.49 -6.54 -15.44
CA GLY A 261 -12.24 -7.36 -16.39
C GLY A 261 -11.40 -8.42 -17.09
N LEU A 262 -10.25 -8.81 -16.52
CA LEU A 262 -9.33 -9.79 -17.11
C LEU A 262 -9.83 -11.24 -16.96
N ASN A 263 -10.77 -11.48 -16.08
CA ASN A 263 -11.39 -12.79 -15.81
C ASN A 263 -12.80 -12.95 -16.38
N THR A 264 -13.16 -12.20 -17.43
CA THR A 264 -14.49 -12.34 -18.02
C THR A 264 -14.67 -13.74 -18.67
N TRP A 265 -15.92 -14.28 -18.61
CA TRP A 265 -16.28 -15.55 -19.25
C TRP A 265 -15.86 -15.59 -20.73
N ARG A 266 -15.89 -14.45 -21.45
CA ARG A 266 -15.45 -14.33 -22.84
C ARG A 266 -13.95 -14.62 -23.02
N GLN A 267 -13.10 -14.18 -22.09
CA GLN A 267 -11.66 -14.42 -22.16
C GLN A 267 -11.31 -15.86 -21.77
N ARG A 268 -12.02 -16.46 -20.78
CA ARG A 268 -11.86 -17.88 -20.46
C ARG A 268 -12.22 -18.75 -21.65
N ARG A 269 -13.32 -18.42 -22.39
CA ARG A 269 -13.75 -19.14 -23.56
C ARG A 269 -12.78 -19.01 -24.74
N ARG A 270 -12.13 -17.84 -24.88
CA ARG A 270 -11.10 -17.59 -25.91
C ARG A 270 -9.84 -18.41 -25.62
N LYS A 271 -9.32 -18.40 -24.40
CA LYS A 271 -8.19 -19.25 -23.96
C LYS A 271 -8.47 -20.74 -24.12
N PHE A 272 -9.72 -21.19 -23.89
CA PHE A 272 -10.11 -22.60 -24.11
C PHE A 272 -10.03 -22.98 -25.58
N LYS A 273 -10.56 -22.12 -26.48
CA LYS A 273 -10.51 -22.35 -27.93
C LYS A 273 -9.10 -22.32 -28.50
N ASP A 274 -8.25 -21.39 -28.01
CA ASP A 274 -6.85 -21.27 -28.43
C ASP A 274 -6.03 -22.49 -27.99
N ASN A 275 -6.34 -23.08 -26.85
CA ASN A 275 -5.72 -24.32 -26.34
C ASN A 275 -6.21 -25.60 -27.06
N GLU A 276 -7.44 -25.63 -27.58
CA GLU A 276 -7.93 -26.73 -28.42
C GLU A 276 -7.27 -26.70 -29.79
N ASN A 277 -7.15 -25.52 -30.41
CA ASN A 277 -6.53 -25.37 -31.73
C ASN A 277 -5.00 -25.60 -31.74
N ASN A 278 -4.32 -25.59 -30.58
CA ASN A 278 -2.89 -25.90 -30.49
C ASN A 278 -2.61 -27.37 -30.11
N ARG A 279 -3.62 -28.21 -30.06
CA ARG A 279 -3.50 -29.66 -29.78
C ARG A 279 -3.73 -30.55 -30.98
N ASP A 280 -4.10 -29.98 -32.11
CA ASP A 280 -4.15 -30.59 -33.45
C ASP A 280 -2.91 -30.19 -34.27
#